data_4459648297e3fb00d32f28690be5bb6b
#
_entry.id   4459648297e3fb00d32f28690be5bb6b
#
_cell.length_a   1.000
_cell.length_b   1.000
_cell.length_c   1.000
_cell.angle_alpha   90.00
_cell.angle_beta   90.00
_cell.angle_gamma   90.00
#
_symmetry.space_group_name_H-M   'P 1'
#
loop_
_entity.id
_entity.type
_entity.pdbx_description
1 polymer ?
#
loop_
_entity_poly.entity_id
_entity_poly.type
_entity_poly.pdbx_seq_one_letter_code
_entity_poly.pdbx_strand_id
1 'polypeptide(L)'
;MSVRWYPEDLWQHTAPVLPGFTVEVLPRIDSTNTELMRRARAGQTEPILLIAEDQTAGKGRQGRPWSNAPGSSLMCSLALPLAPRDWSGLSLAVGVAMAQALQPTDPNAALRIGLKWPNDLWLTDDRKLGGILIETANLPQARRGERYVIIGMGVNIQPPVATGSWATRPASLQELDPRWSAPLAPAQLLPLVVRQVLEFADTGFAACVASFARLDLLRGRWVHTSDGIVGQALGVGPDGALHIQTEHGVQTIHSAEVSVRPQNMPLP
;
A
#
# COMPACT_ATOMS: atom_id res chain seq x y z
N MET A 1 8.41 26.35 0.84
CA MET A 1 9.12 25.97 2.08
C MET A 1 9.60 24.54 1.91
N SER A 2 10.88 24.24 2.18
CA SER A 2 11.36 22.86 2.17
C SER A 2 10.74 22.09 3.33
N VAL A 3 10.29 20.88 3.06
CA VAL A 3 9.76 19.97 4.09
C VAL A 3 10.94 19.48 4.95
N ARG A 4 10.82 19.59 6.27
CA ARG A 4 11.86 19.08 7.17
C ARG A 4 11.56 17.61 7.50
N TRP A 5 12.36 16.73 6.98
CA TRP A 5 12.34 15.30 7.28
C TRP A 5 13.25 14.98 8.47
N TYR A 6 13.00 13.84 9.13
CA TYR A 6 13.77 13.34 10.27
C TYR A 6 14.25 11.90 9.98
N PRO A 7 15.18 11.73 9.02
CA PRO A 7 15.62 10.40 8.59
C PRO A 7 16.34 9.64 9.70
N GLU A 8 17.04 10.34 10.61
CA GLU A 8 17.72 9.75 11.76
C GLU A 8 16.74 9.06 12.71
N ASP A 9 15.60 9.69 12.98
CA ASP A 9 14.57 9.11 13.86
C ASP A 9 13.98 7.83 13.25
N LEU A 10 13.70 7.85 11.94
CA LEU A 10 13.24 6.68 11.21
C LEU A 10 14.26 5.54 11.22
N TRP A 11 15.53 5.89 11.04
CA TRP A 11 16.62 4.93 11.06
C TRP A 11 16.80 4.32 12.47
N GLN A 12 16.83 5.13 13.51
CA GLN A 12 17.02 4.66 14.90
C GLN A 12 15.98 3.63 15.32
N HIS A 13 14.72 3.80 14.90
CA HIS A 13 13.63 2.88 15.25
C HIS A 13 13.61 1.61 14.40
N THR A 14 14.20 1.63 13.21
CA THR A 14 14.09 0.52 12.25
C THR A 14 15.37 -0.32 12.15
N ALA A 15 16.55 0.29 12.24
CA ALA A 15 17.84 -0.40 12.10
C ALA A 15 18.04 -1.58 13.07
N PRO A 16 17.53 -1.55 14.34
CA PRO A 16 17.67 -2.69 15.24
C PRO A 16 16.95 -3.96 14.78
N VAL A 17 15.86 -3.84 14.02
CA VAL A 17 15.07 -4.97 13.53
C VAL A 17 15.35 -5.29 12.06
N LEU A 18 16.01 -4.40 11.34
CA LEU A 18 16.35 -4.55 9.92
C LEU A 18 17.82 -4.18 9.70
N PRO A 19 18.77 -5.11 9.94
CA PRO A 19 20.21 -4.85 9.81
C PRO A 19 20.59 -4.32 8.42
N GLY A 20 21.48 -3.32 8.37
CA GLY A 20 21.88 -2.67 7.13
C GLY A 20 20.88 -1.62 6.60
N PHE A 21 19.78 -1.41 7.30
CA PHE A 21 18.77 -0.44 6.90
C PHE A 21 19.29 0.98 6.79
N THR A 22 18.87 1.69 5.74
CA THR A 22 19.18 3.10 5.50
C THR A 22 17.91 3.88 5.19
N VAL A 23 17.98 5.20 5.38
CA VAL A 23 16.90 6.13 5.00
C VAL A 23 17.47 7.20 4.09
N GLU A 24 16.84 7.41 2.96
CA GLU A 24 17.22 8.44 2.00
C GLU A 24 16.01 9.30 1.63
N VAL A 25 16.21 10.61 1.57
CA VAL A 25 15.20 11.58 1.13
C VAL A 25 15.73 12.31 -0.09
N LEU A 26 15.00 12.23 -1.20
CA LEU A 26 15.33 12.92 -2.45
C LEU A 26 14.36 14.07 -2.69
N PRO A 27 14.86 15.26 -3.06
CA PRO A 27 14.00 16.39 -3.39
C PRO A 27 13.10 16.11 -4.59
N ARG A 28 13.63 15.38 -5.60
CA ARG A 28 12.92 15.09 -6.83
C ARG A 28 13.48 13.86 -7.52
N ILE A 29 12.58 12.99 -8.00
CA ILE A 29 12.94 11.81 -8.80
C ILE A 29 11.77 11.43 -9.73
N ASP A 30 11.99 10.51 -10.67
CA ASP A 30 10.91 9.97 -11.49
C ASP A 30 9.92 9.15 -10.66
N SER A 31 10.40 8.12 -9.94
CA SER A 31 9.61 7.29 -9.03
C SER A 31 10.54 6.57 -8.05
N THR A 32 10.16 6.52 -6.77
CA THR A 32 10.91 5.80 -5.73
C THR A 32 11.02 4.30 -6.04
N ASN A 33 9.96 3.67 -6.54
CA ASN A 33 10.00 2.27 -6.98
C ASN A 33 10.94 2.08 -8.18
N THR A 34 10.87 2.96 -9.19
CA THR A 34 11.71 2.87 -10.39
C THR A 34 13.18 3.04 -10.03
N GLU A 35 13.50 3.94 -9.12
CA GLU A 35 14.87 4.15 -8.65
C GLU A 35 15.41 2.92 -7.92
N LEU A 36 14.66 2.38 -6.97
CA LEU A 36 15.09 1.19 -6.25
C LEU A 36 15.21 -0.03 -7.16
N MET A 37 14.36 -0.13 -8.19
CA MET A 37 14.52 -1.16 -9.22
C MET A 37 15.82 -0.97 -10.05
N ARG A 38 16.21 0.28 -10.36
CA ARG A 38 17.49 0.58 -11.03
C ARG A 38 18.67 0.21 -10.14
N ARG A 39 18.63 0.57 -8.86
CA ARG A 39 19.66 0.23 -7.86
C ARG A 39 19.80 -1.28 -7.69
N ALA A 40 18.69 -2.00 -7.58
CA ALA A 40 18.69 -3.46 -7.47
C ALA A 40 19.36 -4.13 -8.70
N ARG A 41 19.07 -3.65 -9.90
CA ARG A 41 19.72 -4.13 -11.13
C ARG A 41 21.24 -3.80 -11.19
N ALA A 42 21.66 -2.75 -10.48
CA ALA A 42 23.07 -2.41 -10.30
C ALA A 42 23.74 -3.15 -9.12
N GLY A 43 23.02 -4.07 -8.47
CA GLY A 43 23.54 -4.88 -7.36
C GLY A 43 23.43 -4.23 -5.98
N GLN A 44 22.74 -3.09 -5.84
CA GLN A 44 22.47 -2.43 -4.56
C GLN A 44 21.16 -3.00 -3.99
N THR A 45 21.26 -3.84 -2.97
CA THR A 45 20.13 -4.60 -2.45
C THR A 45 20.03 -4.58 -0.93
N GLU A 46 20.72 -3.65 -0.30
CA GLU A 46 20.59 -3.38 1.13
C GLU A 46 19.18 -2.87 1.46
N PRO A 47 18.69 -3.13 2.68
CA PRO A 47 17.41 -2.59 3.12
C PRO A 47 17.40 -1.07 3.13
N ILE A 48 16.38 -0.46 2.53
CA ILE A 48 16.28 1.00 2.41
C ILE A 48 14.84 1.49 2.44
N LEU A 49 14.61 2.63 3.09
CA LEU A 49 13.45 3.49 2.86
C LEU A 49 13.87 4.67 2.00
N LEU A 50 13.38 4.74 0.77
CA LEU A 50 13.56 5.88 -0.12
C LEU A 50 12.29 6.73 -0.12
N ILE A 51 12.42 8.02 0.24
CA ILE A 51 11.35 9.00 0.24
C ILE A 51 11.62 10.02 -0.87
N ALA A 52 10.59 10.45 -1.59
CA ALA A 52 10.67 11.54 -2.55
C ALA A 52 9.73 12.69 -2.16
N GLU A 53 10.23 13.93 -2.21
CA GLU A 53 9.38 15.12 -2.04
C GLU A 53 8.54 15.39 -3.29
N ASP A 54 9.08 15.07 -4.47
CA ASP A 54 8.39 15.17 -5.76
C ASP A 54 8.70 13.97 -6.65
N GLN A 55 7.66 13.34 -7.21
CA GLN A 55 7.79 12.31 -8.24
C GLN A 55 7.27 12.81 -9.58
N THR A 56 8.14 12.89 -10.59
CA THR A 56 7.77 13.37 -11.93
C THR A 56 7.07 12.32 -12.80
N ALA A 57 7.20 11.05 -12.45
CA ALA A 57 6.59 9.91 -13.13
C ALA A 57 6.17 8.82 -12.13
N GLY A 58 5.48 9.22 -11.05
CA GLY A 58 4.96 8.30 -10.04
C GLY A 58 4.05 7.25 -10.66
N LYS A 59 4.14 6.02 -10.16
CA LYS A 59 3.45 4.85 -10.73
C LYS A 59 2.52 4.19 -9.73
N GLY A 60 1.34 3.83 -10.20
CA GLY A 60 0.44 2.87 -9.61
C GLY A 60 0.41 1.57 -10.42
N ARG A 61 -0.43 0.63 -10.00
CA ARG A 61 -0.65 -0.63 -10.73
C ARG A 61 -1.14 -0.37 -12.16
N GLN A 62 -0.81 -1.32 -13.06
CA GLN A 62 -1.20 -1.26 -14.48
C GLN A 62 -0.71 0.02 -15.19
N GLY A 63 0.43 0.58 -14.74
CA GLY A 63 1.00 1.80 -15.34
C GLY A 63 0.21 3.08 -15.09
N ARG A 64 -0.80 3.07 -14.23
CA ARG A 64 -1.58 4.28 -13.91
C ARG A 64 -0.68 5.31 -13.24
N PRO A 65 -0.75 6.59 -13.64
CA PRO A 65 0.05 7.62 -13.00
C PRO A 65 -0.39 7.83 -11.54
N TRP A 66 0.59 8.07 -10.67
CA TRP A 66 0.40 8.61 -9.34
C TRP A 66 0.88 10.06 -9.35
N SER A 67 -0.07 10.99 -9.35
CA SER A 67 0.21 12.43 -9.42
C SER A 67 -0.05 13.09 -8.08
N ASN A 68 0.80 14.02 -7.70
CA ASN A 68 0.69 14.81 -6.48
C ASN A 68 1.44 16.14 -6.64
N ALA A 69 1.19 17.09 -5.75
CA ALA A 69 2.02 18.27 -5.58
C ALA A 69 3.08 18.03 -4.50
N PRO A 70 4.26 18.64 -4.57
CA PRO A 70 5.29 18.51 -3.54
C PRO A 70 4.73 18.79 -2.14
N GLY A 71 5.01 17.90 -1.18
CA GLY A 71 4.54 17.99 0.22
C GLY A 71 3.07 17.66 0.47
N SER A 72 2.27 17.44 -0.59
CA SER A 72 0.85 17.09 -0.44
C SER A 72 0.60 15.59 -0.23
N SER A 73 1.60 14.75 -0.45
CA SER A 73 1.53 13.30 -0.28
C SER A 73 2.82 12.76 0.31
N LEU A 74 2.72 11.66 1.05
CA LEU A 74 3.85 10.78 1.28
C LEU A 74 4.06 9.93 0.04
N MET A 75 5.27 9.90 -0.47
CA MET A 75 5.71 9.03 -1.54
C MET A 75 7.00 8.37 -1.11
N CYS A 76 6.93 7.11 -0.79
CA CYS A 76 8.11 6.37 -0.37
C CYS A 76 8.07 4.92 -0.84
N SER A 77 9.23 4.28 -0.86
CA SER A 77 9.37 2.86 -1.10
C SER A 77 10.29 2.25 -0.05
N LEU A 78 9.80 1.22 0.63
CA LEU A 78 10.61 0.33 1.46
C LEU A 78 11.10 -0.81 0.56
N ALA A 79 12.40 -1.09 0.57
CA ALA A 79 12.92 -2.21 -0.17
C ALA A 79 13.91 -3.02 0.67
N LEU A 80 13.86 -4.35 0.51
CA LEU A 80 14.69 -5.31 1.24
C LEU A 80 14.71 -6.68 0.57
N PRO A 81 15.72 -7.52 0.82
CA PRO A 81 15.67 -8.94 0.50
C PRO A 81 14.58 -9.64 1.33
N LEU A 82 13.77 -10.48 0.68
CA LEU A 82 12.72 -11.24 1.34
C LEU A 82 12.54 -12.60 0.66
N ALA A 83 12.23 -13.64 1.44
CA ALA A 83 12.06 -15.00 0.95
C ALA A 83 10.80 -15.67 1.52
N PRO A 84 9.60 -15.13 1.31
CA PRO A 84 8.38 -15.77 1.78
C PRO A 84 8.12 -17.07 1.00
N ARG A 85 7.42 -18.02 1.63
CA ARG A 85 6.99 -19.25 0.96
C ARG A 85 6.00 -18.97 -0.17
N ASP A 86 5.16 -17.96 0.01
CA ASP A 86 4.19 -17.48 -0.98
C ASP A 86 4.15 -15.94 -0.92
N TRP A 87 4.18 -15.30 -2.08
CA TRP A 87 4.12 -13.85 -2.23
C TRP A 87 2.68 -13.32 -2.25
N SER A 88 1.72 -14.22 -2.37
CA SER A 88 0.30 -13.88 -2.46
C SER A 88 -0.18 -13.15 -1.20
N GLY A 89 -0.91 -12.07 -1.38
CA GLY A 89 -1.45 -11.29 -0.28
C GLY A 89 -0.48 -10.30 0.39
N LEU A 90 0.80 -10.20 -0.02
CA LEU A 90 1.74 -9.24 0.59
C LEU A 90 1.23 -7.80 0.54
N SER A 91 0.61 -7.37 -0.57
CA SER A 91 0.03 -6.04 -0.68
C SER A 91 -1.10 -5.80 0.33
N LEU A 92 -1.88 -6.84 0.64
CA LEU A 92 -2.95 -6.78 1.63
C LEU A 92 -2.38 -6.73 3.06
N ALA A 93 -1.32 -7.50 3.34
CA ALA A 93 -0.64 -7.48 4.64
C ALA A 93 -0.03 -6.09 4.92
N VAL A 94 0.66 -5.50 3.94
CA VAL A 94 1.16 -4.11 4.03
C VAL A 94 -0.01 -3.14 4.22
N GLY A 95 -1.11 -3.32 3.49
CA GLY A 95 -2.32 -2.51 3.62
C GLY A 95 -2.90 -2.54 5.03
N VAL A 96 -2.95 -3.72 5.66
CA VAL A 96 -3.40 -3.88 7.06
C VAL A 96 -2.52 -3.05 8.00
N ALA A 97 -1.19 -3.17 7.89
CA ALA A 97 -0.27 -2.39 8.71
C ALA A 97 -0.43 -0.87 8.51
N MET A 98 -0.56 -0.44 7.25
CA MET A 98 -0.76 0.98 6.92
C MET A 98 -2.10 1.50 7.47
N ALA A 99 -3.20 0.78 7.26
CA ALA A 99 -4.51 1.18 7.76
C ALA A 99 -4.53 1.27 9.29
N GLN A 100 -3.90 0.32 9.98
CA GLN A 100 -3.78 0.35 11.44
C GLN A 100 -2.94 1.52 11.94
N ALA A 101 -1.83 1.83 11.27
CA ALA A 101 -0.92 2.93 11.63
C ALA A 101 -1.58 4.31 11.48
N LEU A 102 -2.47 4.45 10.50
CA LEU A 102 -3.08 5.73 10.12
C LEU A 102 -4.47 5.96 10.72
N GLN A 103 -5.08 4.95 11.38
CA GLN A 103 -6.35 5.14 12.09
C GLN A 103 -6.24 6.25 13.14
N PRO A 104 -7.33 6.97 13.42
CA PRO A 104 -7.40 7.82 14.59
C PRO A 104 -7.04 7.05 15.87
N THR A 105 -6.29 7.69 16.74
CA THR A 105 -5.74 7.05 17.96
C THR A 105 -6.78 6.79 19.05
N ASP A 106 -7.99 7.31 18.93
CA ASP A 106 -9.07 7.01 19.87
C ASP A 106 -9.55 5.56 19.65
N PRO A 107 -9.36 4.65 20.61
CA PRO A 107 -9.77 3.25 20.49
C PRO A 107 -11.30 3.06 20.38
N ASN A 108 -12.08 4.06 20.74
CA ASN A 108 -13.54 4.06 20.63
C ASN A 108 -14.03 4.74 19.34
N ALA A 109 -13.12 5.31 18.55
CA ALA A 109 -13.50 5.90 17.27
C ALA A 109 -13.97 4.82 16.29
N ALA A 110 -15.01 5.14 15.53
CA ALA A 110 -15.42 4.30 14.42
C ALA A 110 -14.29 4.16 13.40
N LEU A 111 -14.25 3.02 12.71
CA LEU A 111 -13.34 2.80 11.60
C LEU A 111 -13.46 3.95 10.59
N ARG A 112 -12.33 4.56 10.24
CA ARG A 112 -12.27 5.67 9.26
C ARG A 112 -11.51 5.27 8.01
N ILE A 113 -10.46 4.44 8.16
CA ILE A 113 -9.59 3.98 7.07
C ILE A 113 -9.76 2.47 6.94
N GLY A 114 -10.16 2.02 5.76
CA GLY A 114 -10.25 0.62 5.42
C GLY A 114 -9.45 0.29 4.17
N LEU A 115 -9.60 -0.94 3.72
CA LEU A 115 -8.89 -1.49 2.58
C LEU A 115 -9.88 -1.83 1.48
N LYS A 116 -9.57 -1.36 0.29
CA LYS A 116 -10.22 -1.83 -0.93
C LYS A 116 -9.26 -2.73 -1.68
N TRP A 117 -9.62 -3.99 -1.80
CA TRP A 117 -8.85 -4.96 -2.55
C TRP A 117 -8.54 -4.47 -3.98
N PRO A 118 -7.33 -4.71 -4.52
CA PRO A 118 -6.25 -5.51 -3.91
C PRO A 118 -5.15 -4.68 -3.22
N ASN A 119 -5.17 -3.35 -3.28
CA ASN A 119 -3.98 -2.56 -2.92
C ASN A 119 -4.27 -1.10 -2.52
N ASP A 120 -5.52 -0.72 -2.31
CA ASP A 120 -5.89 0.66 -2.03
C ASP A 120 -6.30 0.84 -0.57
N LEU A 121 -5.85 1.95 0.04
CA LEU A 121 -6.40 2.48 1.27
C LEU A 121 -7.54 3.44 0.92
N TRP A 122 -8.69 3.23 1.52
CA TRP A 122 -9.86 4.07 1.32
C TRP A 122 -10.38 4.57 2.66
N LEU A 123 -11.08 5.72 2.63
CA LEU A 123 -11.97 6.09 3.71
C LEU A 123 -13.28 5.30 3.59
N THR A 124 -14.01 5.21 4.69
CA THR A 124 -15.30 4.49 4.76
C THR A 124 -16.41 5.15 3.93
N ASP A 125 -16.16 6.33 3.34
CA ASP A 125 -17.04 7.04 2.41
C ASP A 125 -16.67 6.82 0.93
N ASP A 126 -15.93 5.75 0.62
CA ASP A 126 -15.52 5.33 -0.73
C ASP A 126 -14.52 6.26 -1.44
N ARG A 127 -13.79 7.08 -0.69
CA ARG A 127 -12.74 7.94 -1.24
C ARG A 127 -11.36 7.31 -1.05
N LYS A 128 -10.51 7.42 -2.06
CA LYS A 128 -9.16 6.85 -2.05
C LYS A 128 -8.19 7.73 -1.27
N LEU A 129 -7.64 7.20 -0.18
CA LEU A 129 -6.62 7.83 0.64
C LEU A 129 -5.20 7.55 0.14
N GLY A 130 -4.94 6.33 -0.33
CA GLY A 130 -3.61 5.90 -0.71
C GLY A 130 -3.60 4.62 -1.54
N GLY A 131 -2.41 4.16 -1.90
CA GLY A 131 -2.22 2.93 -2.63
C GLY A 131 -0.84 2.32 -2.42
N ILE A 132 -0.75 1.02 -2.69
CA ILE A 132 0.46 0.21 -2.51
C ILE A 132 0.84 -0.37 -3.87
N LEU A 133 2.11 -0.31 -4.22
CA LEU A 133 2.67 -0.93 -5.41
C LEU A 133 3.85 -1.83 -5.03
N ILE A 134 3.70 -3.13 -5.19
CA ILE A 134 4.78 -4.09 -4.93
C ILE A 134 5.39 -4.53 -6.24
N GLU A 135 6.70 -4.41 -6.32
CA GLU A 135 7.53 -4.91 -7.40
C GLU A 135 8.67 -5.76 -6.83
N THR A 136 9.20 -6.67 -7.60
CA THR A 136 10.33 -7.51 -7.19
C THR A 136 11.43 -7.53 -8.23
N ALA A 137 12.70 -7.57 -7.77
CA ALA A 137 13.85 -7.83 -8.60
C ALA A 137 14.52 -9.16 -8.18
N ASN A 138 15.07 -9.87 -9.15
CA ASN A 138 15.90 -11.05 -8.88
C ASN A 138 17.23 -10.60 -8.28
N LEU A 139 17.71 -11.36 -7.30
CA LEU A 139 19.01 -11.16 -6.68
C LEU A 139 20.05 -12.10 -7.35
N PRO A 140 21.21 -11.63 -7.78
CA PRO A 140 22.21 -12.47 -8.48
C PRO A 140 22.72 -13.66 -7.65
N GLN A 141 22.73 -13.53 -6.33
CA GLN A 141 23.20 -14.56 -5.38
C GLN A 141 22.12 -14.96 -4.36
N ALA A 142 20.86 -14.87 -4.78
CA ALA A 142 19.71 -15.16 -3.92
C ALA A 142 19.69 -16.58 -3.40
N ARG A 143 19.24 -16.78 -2.17
CA ARG A 143 18.75 -18.08 -1.70
C ARG A 143 17.52 -18.46 -2.52
N ARG A 144 17.22 -19.75 -2.57
CA ARG A 144 16.05 -20.23 -3.32
C ARG A 144 14.77 -19.51 -2.83
N GLY A 145 14.09 -18.81 -3.75
CA GLY A 145 12.86 -18.04 -3.46
C GLY A 145 13.07 -16.64 -2.95
N GLU A 146 14.30 -16.22 -2.66
CA GLU A 146 14.61 -14.85 -2.22
C GLU A 146 14.58 -13.88 -3.40
N ARG A 147 13.96 -12.72 -3.18
CA ARG A 147 13.92 -11.60 -4.12
C ARG A 147 14.13 -10.30 -3.36
N TYR A 148 14.59 -9.29 -4.07
CA TYR A 148 14.54 -7.93 -3.58
C TYR A 148 13.13 -7.39 -3.81
N VAL A 149 12.36 -7.19 -2.73
CA VAL A 149 11.03 -6.63 -2.81
C VAL A 149 11.09 -5.11 -2.66
N ILE A 150 10.30 -4.41 -3.46
CA ILE A 150 10.15 -2.96 -3.43
C ILE A 150 8.68 -2.67 -3.17
N ILE A 151 8.40 -2.06 -2.04
CA ILE A 151 7.06 -1.79 -1.52
C ILE A 151 6.81 -0.29 -1.60
N GLY A 152 6.23 0.17 -2.71
CA GLY A 152 5.83 1.55 -2.89
C GLY A 152 4.56 1.87 -2.10
N MET A 153 4.61 2.94 -1.33
CA MET A 153 3.52 3.45 -0.52
C MET A 153 3.25 4.90 -0.87
N GLY A 154 2.05 5.16 -1.40
CA GLY A 154 1.56 6.50 -1.68
C GLY A 154 0.37 6.83 -0.78
N VAL A 155 0.44 7.94 -0.03
CA VAL A 155 -0.65 8.38 0.85
C VAL A 155 -0.88 9.89 0.68
N ASN A 156 -2.10 10.28 0.42
CA ASN A 156 -2.47 11.69 0.34
C ASN A 156 -2.49 12.30 1.75
N ILE A 157 -1.68 13.32 1.96
CA ILE A 157 -1.61 14.07 3.23
C ILE A 157 -2.58 15.25 3.20
N GLN A 158 -2.50 16.07 2.15
CA GLN A 158 -3.39 17.21 1.91
C GLN A 158 -4.44 16.86 0.87
N PRO A 159 -5.59 17.52 0.87
CA PRO A 159 -6.59 17.33 -0.18
C PRO A 159 -5.97 17.59 -1.56
N PRO A 160 -6.04 16.61 -2.49
CA PRO A 160 -5.50 16.80 -3.82
C PRO A 160 -6.23 17.95 -4.56
N VAL A 161 -5.45 18.76 -5.27
CA VAL A 161 -6.04 19.83 -6.11
C VAL A 161 -6.78 19.15 -7.27
N ALA A 162 -8.04 19.54 -7.48
CA ALA A 162 -8.87 19.00 -8.55
C ALA A 162 -8.31 19.41 -9.92
N THR A 163 -7.64 18.47 -10.61
CA THR A 163 -7.05 18.70 -11.94
C THR A 163 -7.77 17.93 -13.05
N GLY A 164 -8.97 17.40 -12.79
CA GLY A 164 -9.72 16.60 -13.77
C GLY A 164 -10.71 15.62 -13.16
N SER A 165 -11.21 14.70 -13.97
CA SER A 165 -12.10 13.62 -13.50
C SER A 165 -11.29 12.51 -12.84
N TRP A 166 -11.58 12.21 -11.59
CA TRP A 166 -11.00 11.10 -10.85
C TRP A 166 -11.82 9.82 -11.08
N ALA A 167 -11.16 8.72 -11.40
CA ALA A 167 -11.83 7.40 -11.46
C ALA A 167 -12.37 6.95 -10.08
N THR A 168 -11.75 7.44 -9.00
CA THR A 168 -12.18 7.34 -7.61
C THR A 168 -11.88 8.67 -6.94
N ARG A 169 -12.84 9.26 -6.26
CA ARG A 169 -12.64 10.56 -5.55
C ARG A 169 -11.51 10.40 -4.53
N PRO A 170 -10.56 11.32 -4.49
CA PRO A 170 -9.48 11.25 -3.50
C PRO A 170 -9.94 11.70 -2.12
N ALA A 171 -9.23 11.22 -1.10
CA ALA A 171 -9.27 11.68 0.28
C ALA A 171 -7.87 11.98 0.77
N SER A 172 -7.74 12.60 1.93
CA SER A 172 -6.45 12.92 2.56
C SER A 172 -6.47 12.70 4.07
N LEU A 173 -5.28 12.53 4.67
CA LEU A 173 -5.15 12.37 6.11
C LEU A 173 -5.55 13.63 6.88
N GLN A 174 -5.29 14.83 6.35
CA GLN A 174 -5.67 16.09 6.99
C GLN A 174 -7.18 16.30 7.13
N GLU A 175 -7.99 15.58 6.36
CA GLU A 175 -9.44 15.56 6.56
C GLU A 175 -9.85 14.78 7.82
N LEU A 176 -9.00 13.84 8.27
CA LEU A 176 -9.22 13.08 9.50
C LEU A 176 -8.61 13.78 10.72
N ASP A 177 -7.42 14.34 10.57
CA ASP A 177 -6.71 15.11 11.58
C ASP A 177 -5.78 16.13 10.90
N PRO A 178 -6.02 17.44 11.07
CA PRO A 178 -5.20 18.49 10.45
C PRO A 178 -3.71 18.49 10.84
N ARG A 179 -3.33 17.76 11.89
CA ARG A 179 -1.93 17.62 12.34
C ARG A 179 -1.08 16.75 11.44
N TRP A 180 -1.68 15.94 10.55
CA TRP A 180 -0.93 15.11 9.62
C TRP A 180 -0.04 15.95 8.70
N SER A 181 1.18 15.47 8.51
CA SER A 181 2.16 16.05 7.58
C SER A 181 2.95 14.94 6.90
N ALA A 182 3.57 15.27 5.75
CA ALA A 182 4.36 14.29 5.01
C ALA A 182 5.52 13.69 5.84
N PRO A 183 6.24 14.43 6.70
CA PRO A 183 7.26 13.85 7.60
C PRO A 183 6.71 13.00 8.75
N LEU A 184 5.48 13.27 9.22
CA LEU A 184 4.88 12.49 10.32
C LEU A 184 4.43 11.12 9.85
N ALA A 185 3.92 11.01 8.63
CA ALA A 185 3.33 9.78 8.14
C ALA A 185 4.31 8.58 8.12
N PRO A 186 5.57 8.68 7.64
CA PRO A 186 6.50 7.55 7.66
C PRO A 186 6.87 7.13 9.07
N ALA A 187 6.94 8.05 10.04
CA ALA A 187 7.23 7.72 11.43
C ALA A 187 6.14 6.83 12.06
N GLN A 188 4.89 7.02 11.66
CA GLN A 188 3.78 6.17 12.11
C GLN A 188 3.71 4.84 11.32
N LEU A 189 3.98 4.88 10.01
CA LEU A 189 3.84 3.73 9.13
C LEU A 189 4.97 2.71 9.28
N LEU A 190 6.22 3.18 9.26
CA LEU A 190 7.38 2.33 9.06
C LEU A 190 7.52 1.21 10.09
N PRO A 191 7.36 1.44 11.41
CA PRO A 191 7.50 0.37 12.39
C PRO A 191 6.51 -0.77 12.20
N LEU A 192 5.25 -0.44 11.87
CA LEU A 192 4.22 -1.45 11.66
C LEU A 192 4.40 -2.17 10.33
N VAL A 193 4.76 -1.44 9.27
CA VAL A 193 4.98 -2.03 7.94
C VAL A 193 6.19 -2.97 7.96
N VAL A 194 7.33 -2.55 8.54
CA VAL A 194 8.52 -3.42 8.63
C VAL A 194 8.21 -4.68 9.42
N ARG A 195 7.59 -4.57 10.60
CA ARG A 195 7.18 -5.72 11.39
C ARG A 195 6.28 -6.66 10.58
N GLN A 196 5.26 -6.11 9.93
CA GLN A 196 4.31 -6.90 9.14
C GLN A 196 4.96 -7.61 7.95
N VAL A 197 5.92 -6.96 7.28
CA VAL A 197 6.65 -7.54 6.14
C VAL A 197 7.56 -8.69 6.60
N LEU A 198 8.26 -8.52 7.72
CA LEU A 198 9.10 -9.57 8.29
C LEU A 198 8.25 -10.76 8.78
N GLU A 199 7.14 -10.49 9.48
CA GLU A 199 6.21 -11.53 9.93
C GLU A 199 5.57 -12.28 8.75
N PHE A 200 5.21 -11.56 7.67
CA PHE A 200 4.68 -12.16 6.45
C PHE A 200 5.67 -13.14 5.80
N ALA A 201 6.96 -12.90 5.87
CA ALA A 201 7.95 -13.83 5.31
C ALA A 201 7.86 -15.22 5.93
N ASP A 202 7.54 -15.29 7.21
CA ASP A 202 7.43 -16.54 7.97
C ASP A 202 6.02 -17.16 7.88
N THR A 203 4.98 -16.34 8.01
CA THR A 203 3.59 -16.79 8.23
C THR A 203 2.70 -16.69 7.00
N GLY A 204 3.10 -15.92 5.97
CA GLY A 204 2.26 -15.62 4.81
C GLY A 204 1.04 -14.74 5.16
N PHE A 205 0.12 -14.60 4.22
CA PHE A 205 -1.07 -13.77 4.40
C PHE A 205 -2.11 -14.41 5.34
N ALA A 206 -2.11 -15.71 5.52
CA ALA A 206 -3.09 -16.41 6.35
C ALA A 206 -3.21 -15.83 7.77
N ALA A 207 -2.10 -15.38 8.37
CA ALA A 207 -2.07 -14.72 9.67
C ALA A 207 -2.79 -13.34 9.67
N CYS A 208 -2.94 -12.70 8.52
CA CYS A 208 -3.54 -11.38 8.37
C CYS A 208 -5.03 -11.40 8.01
N VAL A 209 -5.60 -12.55 7.63
CA VAL A 209 -6.98 -12.65 7.13
C VAL A 209 -7.99 -12.03 8.08
N ALA A 210 -7.91 -12.32 9.37
CA ALA A 210 -8.83 -11.78 10.38
C ALA A 210 -8.68 -10.25 10.53
N SER A 211 -7.47 -9.73 10.45
CA SER A 211 -7.21 -8.28 10.50
C SER A 211 -7.68 -7.59 9.24
N PHE A 212 -7.45 -8.19 8.07
CA PHE A 212 -7.97 -7.69 6.81
C PHE A 212 -9.51 -7.65 6.81
N ALA A 213 -10.17 -8.71 7.26
CA ALA A 213 -11.63 -8.81 7.26
C ALA A 213 -12.33 -7.70 8.07
N ARG A 214 -11.66 -7.15 9.08
CA ARG A 214 -12.16 -5.98 9.84
C ARG A 214 -12.02 -4.67 9.10
N LEU A 215 -11.10 -4.61 8.13
CA LEU A 215 -10.78 -3.41 7.34
C LEU A 215 -11.36 -3.47 5.92
N ASP A 216 -11.91 -4.61 5.51
CA ASP A 216 -12.38 -4.86 4.14
C ASP A 216 -13.63 -4.05 3.83
N LEU A 217 -13.49 -3.04 2.98
CA LEU A 217 -14.59 -2.17 2.55
C LEU A 217 -15.41 -2.74 1.40
N LEU A 218 -15.02 -3.89 0.83
CA LEU A 218 -15.80 -4.54 -0.22
C LEU A 218 -16.70 -5.64 0.30
N ARG A 219 -16.41 -6.22 1.46
CA ARG A 219 -17.14 -7.37 1.99
C ARG A 219 -18.64 -7.09 2.11
N GLY A 220 -19.44 -7.98 1.55
CA GLY A 220 -20.90 -7.88 1.53
C GLY A 220 -21.45 -6.94 0.45
N ARG A 221 -20.60 -6.23 -0.28
CA ARG A 221 -21.01 -5.30 -1.34
C ARG A 221 -21.05 -5.99 -2.70
N TRP A 222 -21.94 -5.52 -3.55
CA TRP A 222 -21.91 -5.83 -4.96
C TRP A 222 -20.73 -5.14 -5.63
N VAL A 223 -19.99 -5.89 -6.42
CA VAL A 223 -18.78 -5.44 -7.10
C VAL A 223 -18.80 -5.87 -8.56
N HIS A 224 -18.04 -5.15 -9.38
CA HIS A 224 -17.69 -5.58 -10.72
C HIS A 224 -16.17 -5.53 -10.89
N THR A 225 -15.65 -6.46 -11.66
CA THR A 225 -14.23 -6.55 -11.98
C THR A 225 -13.98 -6.04 -13.40
N SER A 226 -12.72 -5.67 -13.68
CA SER A 226 -12.34 -5.18 -15.02
C SER A 226 -12.43 -6.24 -16.11
N ASP A 227 -12.47 -7.51 -15.75
CA ASP A 227 -12.66 -8.67 -16.64
C ASP A 227 -14.13 -9.15 -16.73
N GLY A 228 -15.05 -8.35 -16.17
CA GLY A 228 -16.50 -8.52 -16.40
C GLY A 228 -17.22 -9.38 -15.36
N ILE A 229 -16.57 -9.84 -14.28
CA ILE A 229 -17.25 -10.58 -13.22
C ILE A 229 -18.07 -9.61 -12.38
N VAL A 230 -19.33 -9.96 -12.13
CA VAL A 230 -20.28 -9.21 -11.29
C VAL A 230 -20.82 -10.12 -10.21
N GLY A 231 -20.85 -9.65 -8.96
CA GLY A 231 -21.37 -10.42 -7.83
C GLY A 231 -21.12 -9.75 -6.48
N GLN A 232 -21.43 -10.45 -5.42
CA GLN A 232 -21.24 -9.98 -4.05
C GLN A 232 -19.86 -10.40 -3.53
N ALA A 233 -19.05 -9.44 -3.07
CA ALA A 233 -17.76 -9.73 -2.44
C ALA A 233 -17.96 -10.43 -1.08
N LEU A 234 -17.38 -11.61 -0.93
CA LEU A 234 -17.45 -12.40 0.30
C LEU A 234 -16.28 -12.11 1.27
N GLY A 235 -15.23 -11.46 0.78
CA GLY A 235 -13.95 -11.26 1.46
C GLY A 235 -12.82 -11.99 0.77
N VAL A 236 -11.70 -12.21 1.47
CA VAL A 236 -10.50 -12.82 0.89
C VAL A 236 -10.18 -14.18 1.52
N GLY A 237 -9.58 -15.05 0.72
CA GLY A 237 -9.02 -16.31 1.17
C GLY A 237 -7.68 -16.19 1.90
N PRO A 238 -7.13 -17.29 2.42
CA PRO A 238 -5.84 -17.30 3.13
C PRO A 238 -4.63 -16.95 2.25
N ASP A 239 -4.78 -16.98 0.94
CA ASP A 239 -3.83 -16.54 -0.07
C ASP A 239 -4.05 -15.09 -0.53
N GLY A 240 -5.06 -14.38 0.04
CA GLY A 240 -5.41 -13.02 -0.34
C GLY A 240 -6.22 -12.90 -1.64
N ALA A 241 -6.66 -14.01 -2.24
CA ALA A 241 -7.56 -13.97 -3.38
C ALA A 241 -8.96 -13.49 -2.96
N LEU A 242 -9.57 -12.62 -3.76
CA LEU A 242 -10.93 -12.13 -3.51
C LEU A 242 -11.95 -13.19 -3.94
N HIS A 243 -12.91 -13.49 -3.08
CA HIS A 243 -14.03 -14.36 -3.39
C HIS A 243 -15.27 -13.53 -3.71
N ILE A 244 -15.90 -13.81 -4.86
CA ILE A 244 -17.11 -13.12 -5.33
C ILE A 244 -18.20 -14.18 -5.55
N GLN A 245 -19.34 -14.02 -4.88
CA GLN A 245 -20.54 -14.81 -5.14
C GLN A 245 -21.24 -14.27 -6.37
N THR A 246 -21.28 -15.07 -7.42
CA THR A 246 -22.01 -14.79 -8.68
C THR A 246 -23.24 -15.68 -8.77
N GLU A 247 -24.06 -15.51 -9.82
CA GLU A 247 -25.18 -16.41 -10.14
C GLU A 247 -24.73 -17.85 -10.47
N HIS A 248 -23.47 -18.01 -10.91
CA HIS A 248 -22.87 -19.30 -11.25
C HIS A 248 -22.03 -19.91 -10.13
N GLY A 249 -22.07 -19.35 -8.91
CA GLY A 249 -21.30 -19.80 -7.75
C GLY A 249 -20.16 -18.86 -7.38
N VAL A 250 -19.31 -19.30 -6.45
CA VAL A 250 -18.18 -18.48 -5.96
C VAL A 250 -17.05 -18.49 -6.98
N GLN A 251 -16.63 -17.31 -7.38
CA GLN A 251 -15.45 -17.07 -8.20
C GLN A 251 -14.30 -16.59 -7.34
N THR A 252 -13.10 -17.14 -7.57
CA THR A 252 -11.87 -16.75 -6.87
C THR A 252 -11.02 -15.87 -7.79
N ILE A 253 -10.73 -14.65 -7.36
CA ILE A 253 -10.05 -13.65 -8.17
C ILE A 253 -8.66 -13.37 -7.58
N HIS A 254 -7.62 -13.58 -8.38
CA HIS A 254 -6.24 -13.24 -8.02
C HIS A 254 -5.88 -11.82 -8.49
N SER A 255 -5.02 -11.14 -7.75
CA SER A 255 -4.81 -9.69 -7.89
C SER A 255 -4.00 -9.23 -9.09
N ALA A 256 -3.39 -10.14 -9.86
CA ALA A 256 -2.34 -9.80 -10.82
C ALA A 256 -2.76 -8.74 -11.85
N GLU A 257 -3.96 -8.83 -12.43
CA GLU A 257 -4.39 -7.93 -13.52
C GLU A 257 -5.80 -7.36 -13.37
N VAL A 258 -6.50 -7.65 -12.27
CA VAL A 258 -7.90 -7.29 -12.09
C VAL A 258 -8.05 -6.04 -11.23
N SER A 259 -8.91 -5.12 -11.67
CA SER A 259 -9.44 -4.02 -10.85
C SER A 259 -10.86 -4.36 -10.39
N VAL A 260 -11.17 -4.07 -9.13
CA VAL A 260 -12.51 -4.30 -8.56
C VAL A 260 -13.11 -2.96 -8.16
N ARG A 261 -14.40 -2.78 -8.40
CA ARG A 261 -15.15 -1.57 -8.01
C ARG A 261 -16.46 -1.96 -7.36
N PRO A 262 -16.87 -1.26 -6.28
CA PRO A 262 -18.23 -1.36 -5.79
C PRO A 262 -19.21 -0.95 -6.89
N GLN A 263 -20.33 -1.66 -7.02
CA GLN A 263 -21.46 -1.18 -7.80
C GLN A 263 -22.29 -0.27 -6.89
N ASN A 264 -22.48 0.98 -7.30
CA ASN A 264 -23.62 1.76 -6.85
C ASN A 264 -24.80 1.20 -7.64
N MET A 265 -25.49 0.17 -7.07
CA MET A 265 -26.68 -0.35 -7.71
C MET A 265 -27.74 0.74 -7.80
N PRO A 266 -28.35 0.97 -8.99
CA PRO A 266 -29.74 1.33 -8.99
C PRO A 266 -30.49 0.13 -8.38
N LEU A 267 -31.22 0.39 -7.30
CA LEU A 267 -32.17 -0.59 -6.77
C LEU A 267 -33.11 -1.04 -7.89
N PRO A 268 -33.49 -2.32 -7.93
CA PRO A 268 -34.44 -2.83 -8.92
C PRO A 268 -35.77 -2.09 -8.90
#